data_97658c94cb10d84d1cac57b1d921897f
#
_entry.id   97658c94cb10d84d1cac57b1d921897f
#
_cell.length_a   1.000
_cell.length_b   1.000
_cell.length_c   1.000
_cell.angle_alpha   90.00
_cell.angle_beta   90.00
_cell.angle_gamma   90.00
#
_symmetry.space_group_name_H-M   'P 1'
#
loop_
_entity.id
_entity.type
_entity.pdbx_description
1 polymer ?
#
loop_
_entity_poly.entity_id
_entity_poly.type
_entity_poly.pdbx_seq_one_letter_code
_entity_poly.pdbx_strand_id
1 'polypeptide(L)'
;MQKLTQEKFTAYKNEFEGVEMQEYSHFNDHAKVEKIVKQGIKNHAFLGLITTKFVTDSPNKAHELSLPIVGNTDTEKHAREPLNFVQGATPFNCEQINLDVRLPHSDLDLFADIDFEKELNARLGSELAQNLAMVGFHGTHRAEDSAPETNPLGEDVAKGWHTQLKEKAQVIHAGELSGQTTAQLIKKALEKLPAKLRESGDLIAICGRNVLDGAFIQLEPKQLNAQNGVLLTAQNLIGGLRAINVPFFPADSILITSLSNLAIYLKQNTARLFFKQEPREDSLKIYFSVRFDYLLENYRHAVLIDNIEGQA
;
A
#
# COMPACT_ATOMS: atom_id res chain seq x y z
N MET A 1 9.65 -14.34 -36.87
CA MET A 1 9.16 -14.08 -35.51
C MET A 1 10.10 -13.17 -34.70
N GLN A 2 11.39 -13.52 -34.52
CA GLN A 2 12.37 -12.70 -33.77
C GLN A 2 12.44 -11.23 -34.21
N LYS A 3 12.41 -10.97 -35.51
CA LYS A 3 12.47 -9.62 -36.07
C LYS A 3 11.25 -8.74 -35.65
N LEU A 4 10.06 -9.35 -35.61
CA LEU A 4 8.82 -8.66 -35.25
C LEU A 4 8.78 -8.28 -33.75
N THR A 5 9.34 -9.12 -32.87
CA THR A 5 9.43 -8.86 -31.43
C THR A 5 10.44 -7.76 -31.14
N GLN A 6 11.58 -7.77 -31.83
CA GLN A 6 12.59 -6.71 -31.74
C GLN A 6 12.06 -5.37 -32.27
N GLU A 7 11.29 -5.39 -33.37
CA GLU A 7 10.66 -4.16 -33.91
C GLU A 7 9.63 -3.58 -32.94
N LYS A 8 8.77 -4.42 -32.34
CA LYS A 8 7.81 -4.01 -31.32
C LYS A 8 8.49 -3.47 -30.05
N PHE A 9 9.54 -4.13 -29.59
CA PHE A 9 10.32 -3.66 -28.46
C PHE A 9 11.05 -2.35 -28.76
N THR A 10 11.62 -2.21 -29.96
CA THR A 10 12.26 -0.96 -30.39
C THR A 10 11.23 0.18 -30.51
N ALA A 11 10.02 -0.11 -30.99
CA ALA A 11 8.92 0.86 -31.04
C ALA A 11 8.51 1.29 -29.61
N TYR A 12 8.35 0.35 -28.68
CA TYR A 12 8.08 0.60 -27.27
C TYR A 12 9.19 1.43 -26.63
N LYS A 13 10.44 1.05 -26.84
CA LYS A 13 11.60 1.79 -26.37
C LYS A 13 11.59 3.23 -26.90
N ASN A 14 11.35 3.42 -28.20
CA ASN A 14 11.33 4.74 -28.83
C ASN A 14 10.13 5.62 -28.39
N GLU A 15 9.02 5.04 -27.99
CA GLU A 15 7.88 5.79 -27.43
C GLU A 15 8.24 6.47 -26.10
N PHE A 16 9.16 5.87 -25.36
CA PHE A 16 9.69 6.42 -24.13
C PHE A 16 10.99 7.23 -24.34
N GLU A 17 11.71 7.05 -25.45
CA GLU A 17 12.96 7.72 -25.79
C GLU A 17 12.72 8.85 -26.80
N GLY A 18 12.61 10.06 -26.35
CA GLY A 18 12.90 11.20 -27.21
C GLY A 18 14.41 11.37 -27.35
N VAL A 19 14.98 10.93 -28.52
CA VAL A 19 16.34 11.25 -29.04
C VAL A 19 17.50 10.36 -28.62
N GLU A 20 18.14 9.82 -29.67
CA GLU A 20 19.51 9.32 -29.89
C GLU A 20 20.22 8.42 -28.88
N MET A 21 20.69 7.31 -29.45
CA MET A 21 21.45 6.21 -28.80
C MET A 21 22.73 6.69 -28.11
N GLN A 22 22.72 6.69 -26.82
CA GLN A 22 23.87 6.40 -25.97
C GLN A 22 23.58 5.14 -25.17
N GLU A 23 24.61 4.47 -24.64
CA GLU A 23 24.61 3.17 -23.96
C GLU A 23 23.55 2.97 -22.85
N TYR A 24 22.83 4.04 -22.48
CA TYR A 24 21.70 4.09 -21.56
C TYR A 24 20.60 4.97 -22.13
N SER A 25 19.46 4.39 -22.43
CA SER A 25 18.29 5.17 -22.77
C SER A 25 17.64 5.76 -21.51
N HIS A 26 17.79 7.07 -21.36
CA HIS A 26 17.18 7.81 -20.26
C HIS A 26 15.69 8.05 -20.53
N PHE A 27 14.88 7.69 -19.56
CA PHE A 27 13.48 8.08 -19.53
C PHE A 27 13.29 9.49 -19.03
N ASN A 28 12.80 10.35 -19.85
CA ASN A 28 12.42 11.72 -19.48
C ASN A 28 10.90 11.86 -19.26
N ASP A 29 10.10 10.83 -19.52
CA ASP A 29 8.65 10.93 -19.34
C ASP A 29 8.20 10.28 -18.01
N HIS A 30 8.53 10.96 -16.92
CA HIS A 30 8.08 10.56 -15.58
C HIS A 30 6.55 10.36 -15.51
N ALA A 31 5.78 11.13 -16.29
CA ALA A 31 4.32 11.05 -16.28
C ALA A 31 3.80 9.71 -16.80
N LYS A 32 4.44 9.15 -17.86
CA LYS A 32 4.08 7.81 -18.35
C LYS A 32 4.41 6.74 -17.33
N VAL A 33 5.60 6.79 -16.72
CA VAL A 33 6.00 5.83 -15.69
C VAL A 33 5.10 5.93 -14.45
N GLU A 34 4.76 7.14 -14.01
CA GLU A 34 3.79 7.34 -12.93
C GLU A 34 2.41 6.76 -13.24
N LYS A 35 2.00 6.76 -14.52
CA LYS A 35 0.75 6.12 -14.93
C LYS A 35 0.77 4.61 -14.71
N ILE A 36 1.91 3.95 -14.96
CA ILE A 36 2.10 2.52 -14.66
C ILE A 36 1.94 2.27 -13.17
N VAL A 37 2.62 3.08 -12.33
CA VAL A 37 2.53 3.01 -10.86
C VAL A 37 1.09 3.21 -10.40
N LYS A 38 0.43 4.26 -10.86
CA LYS A 38 -0.98 4.56 -10.52
C LYS A 38 -1.92 3.43 -10.89
N GLN A 39 -1.73 2.86 -12.09
CA GLN A 39 -2.58 1.75 -12.56
C GLN A 39 -2.34 0.48 -11.74
N GLY A 40 -1.08 0.15 -11.43
CA GLY A 40 -0.73 -0.98 -10.58
C GLY A 40 -1.36 -0.88 -9.19
N ILE A 41 -1.21 0.26 -8.53
CA ILE A 41 -1.80 0.51 -7.20
C ILE A 41 -3.34 0.45 -7.26
N LYS A 42 -3.95 1.09 -8.27
CA LYS A 42 -5.41 1.11 -8.42
C LYS A 42 -6.00 -0.29 -8.64
N ASN A 43 -5.29 -1.13 -9.38
CA ASN A 43 -5.73 -2.48 -9.68
C ASN A 43 -5.45 -3.47 -8.53
N HIS A 44 -4.56 -3.11 -7.60
CA HIS A 44 -4.26 -3.97 -6.47
C HIS A 44 -5.41 -3.95 -5.45
N ALA A 45 -5.80 -5.12 -5.00
CA ALA A 45 -6.92 -5.39 -4.13
C ALA A 45 -7.02 -4.48 -2.91
N PHE A 46 -5.94 -4.40 -2.20
CA PHE A 46 -5.86 -3.67 -0.95
C PHE A 46 -5.40 -2.21 -1.17
N LEU A 47 -4.34 -2.01 -1.97
CA LEU A 47 -3.80 -0.66 -2.17
C LEU A 47 -4.79 0.27 -2.89
N GLY A 48 -5.67 -0.28 -3.73
CA GLY A 48 -6.75 0.49 -4.36
C GLY A 48 -7.82 1.01 -3.39
N LEU A 49 -7.85 0.51 -2.16
CA LEU A 49 -8.82 0.89 -1.13
C LEU A 49 -8.27 1.90 -0.10
N ILE A 50 -6.95 2.00 -0.01
CA ILE A 50 -6.28 2.91 0.93
C ILE A 50 -5.95 4.25 0.27
N THR A 51 -5.47 5.20 1.06
CA THR A 51 -5.09 6.52 0.57
C THR A 51 -3.77 6.47 -0.20
N THR A 52 -3.77 6.90 -1.45
CA THR A 52 -2.55 7.11 -2.23
C THR A 52 -2.44 8.57 -2.61
N LYS A 53 -1.35 9.23 -2.21
CA LYS A 53 -1.09 10.65 -2.52
C LYS A 53 0.21 10.81 -3.30
N PHE A 54 0.16 11.64 -4.34
CA PHE A 54 1.35 12.08 -5.06
C PHE A 54 1.77 13.42 -4.49
N VAL A 55 2.97 13.46 -3.91
CA VAL A 55 3.47 14.61 -3.15
C VAL A 55 4.72 15.21 -3.76
N THR A 56 4.94 16.49 -3.51
CA THR A 56 6.20 17.21 -3.77
C THR A 56 7.04 17.22 -2.50
N ASP A 57 8.32 17.60 -2.61
CA ASP A 57 9.26 17.64 -1.47
C ASP A 57 8.92 18.67 -0.37
N SER A 58 8.00 19.58 -0.62
CA SER A 58 7.74 20.66 0.33
C SER A 58 6.25 20.90 0.49
N PRO A 59 5.75 20.88 1.71
CA PRO A 59 6.42 20.52 2.97
C PRO A 59 6.43 19.00 3.21
N ASN A 60 7.52 18.44 3.72
CA ASN A 60 7.68 17.01 4.09
C ASN A 60 6.83 16.64 5.32
N LYS A 61 5.58 17.10 5.37
CA LYS A 61 4.65 16.87 6.46
C LYS A 61 3.25 16.66 5.92
N ALA A 62 2.66 15.54 6.29
CA ALA A 62 1.23 15.30 6.11
C ALA A 62 0.47 16.10 7.15
N HIS A 63 -0.44 16.97 6.71
CA HIS A 63 -1.24 17.80 7.59
C HIS A 63 -2.60 17.15 7.84
N GLU A 64 -2.93 16.96 9.11
CA GLU A 64 -4.26 16.59 9.55
C GLU A 64 -5.03 17.85 9.95
N LEU A 65 -6.20 18.03 9.35
CA LEU A 65 -7.12 19.09 9.69
C LEU A 65 -8.22 18.53 10.60
N SER A 66 -8.22 18.93 11.87
CA SER A 66 -9.32 18.62 12.78
C SER A 66 -10.33 19.77 12.74
N LEU A 67 -11.48 19.53 12.13
CA LEU A 67 -12.55 20.51 12.06
C LEU A 67 -13.45 20.38 13.29
N PRO A 68 -13.93 21.49 13.86
CA PRO A 68 -14.90 21.48 14.95
C PRO A 68 -16.24 20.91 14.49
N ILE A 69 -17.07 20.52 15.45
CA ILE A 69 -18.46 20.16 15.19
C ILE A 69 -19.20 21.39 14.69
N VAL A 70 -20.10 21.21 13.74
CA VAL A 70 -20.99 22.30 13.29
C VAL A 70 -21.76 22.92 14.49
N GLY A 71 -21.70 24.22 14.59
CA GLY A 71 -22.40 24.97 15.61
C GLY A 71 -23.46 25.90 15.01
N ASN A 72 -24.43 26.31 15.82
CA ASN A 72 -25.41 27.33 15.50
C ASN A 72 -25.16 28.57 16.34
N THR A 73 -25.19 29.74 15.72
CA THR A 73 -25.03 31.02 16.40
C THR A 73 -26.16 31.97 15.95
N ASP A 74 -26.91 32.49 16.89
CA ASP A 74 -27.86 33.55 16.62
C ASP A 74 -27.07 34.85 16.34
N THR A 75 -26.91 35.16 15.08
CA THR A 75 -26.11 36.31 14.63
C THR A 75 -26.72 37.65 14.89
N GLU A 76 -27.99 37.71 15.31
CA GLU A 76 -28.63 38.96 15.77
C GLU A 76 -28.18 39.34 17.18
N LYS A 77 -27.80 38.35 18.01
CA LYS A 77 -27.41 38.57 19.41
C LYS A 77 -25.91 38.46 19.66
N HIS A 78 -25.23 37.60 18.87
CA HIS A 78 -23.82 37.26 19.11
C HIS A 78 -23.03 37.22 17.80
N ALA A 79 -21.78 37.70 17.82
CA ALA A 79 -20.86 37.51 16.72
C ALA A 79 -20.43 36.04 16.62
N ARG A 80 -20.21 35.55 15.40
CA ARG A 80 -19.63 34.20 15.16
C ARG A 80 -18.17 34.22 15.56
N GLU A 81 -17.78 33.33 16.47
CA GLU A 81 -16.39 33.15 16.88
C GLU A 81 -15.82 31.89 16.19
N PRO A 82 -14.88 32.03 15.26
CA PRO A 82 -14.23 30.87 14.62
C PRO A 82 -13.32 30.16 15.63
N LEU A 83 -13.47 28.85 15.74
CA LEU A 83 -12.58 28.03 16.55
C LEU A 83 -11.29 27.74 15.77
N ASN A 84 -10.16 27.75 16.48
CA ASN A 84 -8.92 27.32 15.90
C ASN A 84 -8.99 25.83 15.59
N PHE A 85 -8.58 25.41 14.37
CA PHE A 85 -8.44 24.01 14.05
C PHE A 85 -7.04 23.52 14.46
N VAL A 86 -6.98 22.34 15.03
CA VAL A 86 -5.71 21.71 15.42
C VAL A 86 -5.13 21.06 14.18
N GLN A 87 -3.93 21.47 13.76
CA GLN A 87 -3.16 20.80 12.74
C GLN A 87 -2.27 19.75 13.40
N GLY A 88 -2.52 18.49 13.12
CA GLY A 88 -1.52 17.44 13.25
C GLY A 88 -0.55 17.52 12.08
N ALA A 89 0.73 17.27 12.30
CA ALA A 89 1.73 17.18 11.25
C ALA A 89 2.55 15.90 11.43
N THR A 90 2.38 14.95 10.53
CA THR A 90 3.19 13.72 10.49
C THR A 90 4.30 13.91 9.46
N PRO A 91 5.59 13.88 9.87
CA PRO A 91 6.68 13.96 8.91
C PRO A 91 6.70 12.71 8.03
N PHE A 92 7.07 12.88 6.76
CA PHE A 92 7.33 11.79 5.83
C PHE A 92 8.63 12.04 5.05
N ASN A 93 9.24 10.95 4.58
CA ASN A 93 10.45 10.99 3.77
C ASN A 93 10.36 9.92 2.68
N CYS A 94 10.06 10.35 1.45
CA CYS A 94 9.96 9.44 0.32
C CYS A 94 11.33 8.96 -0.11
N GLU A 95 11.63 7.70 0.16
CA GLU A 95 12.88 7.04 -0.19
C GLU A 95 12.73 6.19 -1.46
N GLN A 96 13.83 6.01 -2.18
CA GLN A 96 13.84 5.27 -3.43
C GLN A 96 13.84 3.76 -3.18
N ILE A 97 12.99 3.06 -3.94
CA ILE A 97 13.07 1.60 -4.12
C ILE A 97 13.29 1.28 -5.58
N ASN A 98 13.86 0.10 -5.82
CA ASN A 98 14.19 -0.39 -7.14
C ASN A 98 13.49 -1.75 -7.35
N LEU A 99 12.96 -1.93 -8.55
CA LEU A 99 12.43 -3.20 -9.03
C LEU A 99 13.16 -3.51 -10.35
N ASP A 100 14.28 -4.21 -10.24
CA ASP A 100 15.16 -4.49 -11.35
C ASP A 100 14.91 -5.91 -11.87
N VAL A 101 14.72 -6.03 -13.18
CA VAL A 101 14.39 -7.30 -13.84
C VAL A 101 15.36 -7.58 -14.96
N ARG A 102 15.80 -8.83 -15.06
CA ARG A 102 16.56 -9.34 -16.20
C ARG A 102 15.65 -10.23 -17.04
N LEU A 103 15.53 -9.93 -18.31
CA LEU A 103 14.72 -10.68 -19.27
C LEU A 103 15.63 -11.24 -20.36
N PRO A 104 15.89 -12.57 -20.40
CA PRO A 104 16.62 -13.21 -21.49
C PRO A 104 15.92 -12.99 -22.84
N HIS A 105 16.68 -12.90 -23.93
CA HIS A 105 16.09 -12.72 -25.27
C HIS A 105 15.23 -13.91 -25.68
N SER A 106 15.57 -15.13 -25.22
CA SER A 106 14.70 -16.31 -25.40
C SER A 106 13.30 -16.12 -24.86
N ASP A 107 13.17 -15.41 -23.71
CA ASP A 107 11.88 -15.17 -23.09
C ASP A 107 11.13 -14.04 -23.81
N LEU A 108 11.87 -13.05 -24.37
CA LEU A 108 11.28 -12.02 -25.23
C LEU A 108 10.60 -12.61 -26.47
N ASP A 109 11.15 -13.67 -27.02
CA ASP A 109 10.58 -14.35 -28.19
C ASP A 109 9.20 -14.99 -27.88
N LEU A 110 8.92 -15.34 -26.62
CA LEU A 110 7.62 -15.85 -26.17
C LEU A 110 6.52 -14.78 -26.21
N PHE A 111 6.89 -13.51 -26.20
CA PHE A 111 5.94 -12.39 -26.27
C PHE A 111 5.63 -11.93 -27.71
N ALA A 112 6.09 -12.66 -28.73
CA ALA A 112 5.94 -12.26 -30.15
C ALA A 112 4.48 -12.05 -30.58
N ASP A 113 3.55 -12.82 -30.01
CA ASP A 113 2.13 -12.79 -30.34
C ASP A 113 1.26 -11.92 -29.37
N ILE A 114 1.91 -11.26 -28.39
CA ILE A 114 1.24 -10.47 -27.36
C ILE A 114 1.58 -8.98 -27.56
N ASP A 115 0.69 -8.11 -27.09
CA ASP A 115 0.99 -6.68 -26.93
C ASP A 115 2.01 -6.53 -25.80
N PHE A 116 3.29 -6.62 -26.14
CA PHE A 116 4.41 -6.65 -25.21
C PHE A 116 4.41 -5.42 -24.27
N GLU A 117 4.13 -4.24 -24.82
CA GLU A 117 4.10 -3.01 -24.04
C GLU A 117 3.07 -3.07 -22.93
N LYS A 118 1.84 -3.40 -23.32
CA LYS A 118 0.72 -3.48 -22.39
C LYS A 118 0.95 -4.53 -21.30
N GLU A 119 1.45 -5.71 -21.68
CA GLU A 119 1.73 -6.79 -20.73
C GLU A 119 2.88 -6.43 -19.79
N LEU A 120 3.97 -5.86 -20.31
CA LEU A 120 5.10 -5.44 -19.48
C LEU A 120 4.69 -4.36 -18.47
N ASN A 121 3.96 -3.34 -18.92
CA ASN A 121 3.47 -2.27 -18.04
C ASN A 121 2.53 -2.82 -16.95
N ALA A 122 1.64 -3.73 -17.31
CA ALA A 122 0.72 -4.37 -16.37
C ALA A 122 1.49 -5.21 -15.34
N ARG A 123 2.50 -5.97 -15.77
CA ARG A 123 3.35 -6.78 -14.88
C ARG A 123 4.17 -5.91 -13.94
N LEU A 124 4.89 -4.92 -14.46
CA LEU A 124 5.68 -4.00 -13.62
C LEU A 124 4.81 -3.29 -12.58
N GLY A 125 3.65 -2.78 -12.98
CA GLY A 125 2.71 -2.15 -12.06
C GLY A 125 2.17 -3.10 -11.01
N SER A 126 1.81 -4.33 -11.39
CA SER A 126 1.30 -5.35 -10.48
C SER A 126 2.34 -5.80 -9.46
N GLU A 127 3.56 -6.10 -9.93
CA GLU A 127 4.67 -6.52 -9.06
C GLU A 127 5.07 -5.42 -8.08
N LEU A 128 5.17 -4.17 -8.54
CA LEU A 128 5.40 -3.04 -7.66
C LEU A 128 4.33 -2.93 -6.58
N ALA A 129 3.06 -3.00 -6.95
CA ALA A 129 1.96 -2.89 -6.00
C ALA A 129 1.95 -4.05 -4.98
N GLN A 130 2.25 -5.28 -5.43
CA GLN A 130 2.37 -6.42 -4.53
C GLN A 130 3.51 -6.25 -3.54
N ASN A 131 4.69 -5.82 -4.00
CA ASN A 131 5.83 -5.53 -3.14
C ASN A 131 5.53 -4.39 -2.17
N LEU A 132 4.87 -3.31 -2.61
CA LEU A 132 4.45 -2.23 -1.72
C LEU A 132 3.49 -2.72 -0.63
N ALA A 133 2.56 -3.61 -0.93
CA ALA A 133 1.67 -4.17 0.08
C ALA A 133 2.43 -5.05 1.08
N MET A 134 3.35 -5.89 0.60
CA MET A 134 4.18 -6.78 1.42
C MET A 134 5.09 -5.99 2.36
N VAL A 135 5.87 -5.06 1.85
CA VAL A 135 6.76 -4.19 2.65
C VAL A 135 5.96 -3.33 3.62
N GLY A 136 4.76 -2.89 3.25
CA GLY A 136 3.88 -2.10 4.11
C GLY A 136 3.52 -2.79 5.42
N PHE A 137 3.44 -4.12 5.43
CA PHE A 137 3.14 -4.89 6.63
C PHE A 137 4.36 -5.53 7.28
N HIS A 138 5.42 -5.83 6.52
CA HIS A 138 6.60 -6.53 7.03
C HIS A 138 7.83 -5.64 7.19
N GLY A 139 7.86 -4.47 6.56
CA GLY A 139 8.99 -3.56 6.64
C GLY A 139 9.24 -3.06 8.06
N THR A 140 10.46 -3.27 8.56
CA THR A 140 10.88 -2.90 9.91
C THR A 140 11.77 -1.67 9.93
N HIS A 141 12.68 -1.57 8.98
CA HIS A 141 13.67 -0.50 8.87
C HIS A 141 14.07 -0.27 7.42
N ARG A 142 14.93 0.69 7.19
CA ARG A 142 15.60 0.92 5.93
C ARG A 142 17.06 0.56 6.06
N ALA A 143 17.52 -0.46 5.35
CA ALA A 143 18.93 -0.75 5.18
C ALA A 143 19.56 0.14 4.10
N GLU A 144 20.86 0.28 4.08
CA GLU A 144 21.61 0.95 3.02
C GLU A 144 21.48 0.14 1.72
N ASP A 145 21.72 -1.17 1.81
CA ASP A 145 21.48 -2.15 0.75
C ASP A 145 20.54 -3.25 1.27
N SER A 146 19.49 -3.56 0.50
CA SER A 146 18.55 -4.64 0.86
C SER A 146 19.15 -6.01 0.58
N ALA A 147 18.85 -6.97 1.45
CA ALA A 147 19.29 -8.36 1.35
C ALA A 147 18.08 -9.32 1.24
N PRO A 148 17.51 -9.53 0.05
CA PRO A 148 16.29 -10.34 -0.13
C PRO A 148 16.44 -11.80 0.31
N GLU A 149 17.66 -12.35 0.33
CA GLU A 149 17.91 -13.72 0.78
C GLU A 149 17.66 -13.89 2.28
N THR A 150 17.92 -12.85 3.08
CA THR A 150 17.70 -12.84 4.52
C THR A 150 16.40 -12.16 4.92
N ASN A 151 15.88 -11.27 4.08
CA ASN A 151 14.66 -10.48 4.29
C ASN A 151 13.66 -10.70 3.13
N PRO A 152 13.10 -11.92 2.99
CA PRO A 152 12.29 -12.29 1.82
C PRO A 152 10.96 -11.54 1.72
N LEU A 153 10.50 -10.91 2.81
CA LEU A 153 9.28 -10.11 2.84
C LEU A 153 9.56 -8.60 2.76
N GLY A 154 10.82 -8.21 2.49
CA GLY A 154 11.23 -6.82 2.37
C GLY A 154 11.31 -6.09 3.69
N GLU A 155 11.69 -6.78 4.76
CA GLU A 155 11.78 -6.26 6.12
C GLU A 155 12.78 -5.10 6.25
N ASP A 156 13.78 -5.06 5.38
CA ASP A 156 14.88 -4.10 5.34
C ASP A 156 14.71 -2.99 4.27
N VAL A 157 13.58 -2.97 3.54
CA VAL A 157 13.37 -2.03 2.43
C VAL A 157 12.87 -0.67 2.91
N ALA A 158 11.88 -0.66 3.79
CA ALA A 158 11.31 0.57 4.35
C ALA A 158 10.57 0.27 5.66
N LYS A 159 10.31 1.30 6.46
CA LYS A 159 9.51 1.18 7.67
C LYS A 159 8.01 1.19 7.34
N GLY A 160 7.40 0.01 7.34
CA GLY A 160 6.00 -0.19 6.99
C GLY A 160 4.99 0.25 8.05
N TRP A 161 3.70 0.16 7.73
CA TRP A 161 2.59 0.53 8.63
C TRP A 161 2.60 -0.27 9.94
N HIS A 162 2.83 -1.57 9.89
CA HIS A 162 2.78 -2.43 11.08
C HIS A 162 3.83 -2.03 12.11
N THR A 163 5.04 -1.72 11.68
CA THR A 163 6.11 -1.24 12.55
C THR A 163 5.80 0.15 13.11
N GLN A 164 5.27 1.05 12.28
CA GLN A 164 4.84 2.38 12.74
C GLN A 164 3.70 2.29 13.76
N LEU A 165 2.75 1.35 13.56
CA LEU A 165 1.67 1.09 14.50
C LEU A 165 2.21 0.62 15.85
N LYS A 166 3.15 -0.33 15.88
CA LYS A 166 3.78 -0.81 17.12
C LYS A 166 4.49 0.29 17.90
N GLU A 167 5.09 1.26 17.20
CA GLU A 167 5.85 2.32 17.85
C GLU A 167 4.99 3.52 18.29
N LYS A 168 3.98 3.89 17.53
CA LYS A 168 3.29 5.18 17.67
C LYS A 168 1.79 5.07 17.93
N ALA A 169 1.15 3.97 17.56
CA ALA A 169 -0.27 3.78 17.78
C ALA A 169 -0.56 3.13 19.15
N GLN A 170 -1.84 2.94 19.43
CA GLN A 170 -2.26 2.21 20.60
C GLN A 170 -2.17 0.72 20.32
N VAL A 171 -1.39 -0.01 21.12
CA VAL A 171 -1.22 -1.45 20.99
C VAL A 171 -1.88 -2.16 22.16
N ILE A 172 -2.49 -3.31 21.89
CA ILE A 172 -3.01 -4.26 22.89
C ILE A 172 -2.31 -5.58 22.63
N HIS A 173 -1.53 -6.03 23.61
CA HIS A 173 -0.88 -7.35 23.55
C HIS A 173 -1.86 -8.40 24.07
N ALA A 174 -2.41 -9.21 23.15
CA ALA A 174 -3.43 -10.21 23.49
C ALA A 174 -2.88 -11.32 24.41
N GLY A 175 -1.60 -11.69 24.28
CA GLY A 175 -0.94 -12.67 25.15
C GLY A 175 -0.93 -12.27 26.64
N GLU A 176 -0.98 -10.98 26.95
CA GLU A 176 -1.09 -10.49 28.35
C GLU A 176 -2.52 -10.59 28.90
N LEU A 177 -3.50 -10.85 28.04
CA LEU A 177 -4.93 -10.89 28.34
C LEU A 177 -5.50 -12.31 28.13
N SER A 178 -4.76 -13.32 28.56
CA SER A 178 -5.13 -14.73 28.42
C SER A 178 -6.55 -15.02 28.93
N GLY A 179 -7.34 -15.79 28.16
CA GLY A 179 -8.72 -16.13 28.45
C GLY A 179 -9.78 -15.14 27.96
N GLN A 180 -9.39 -14.09 27.23
CA GLN A 180 -10.36 -13.18 26.58
C GLN A 180 -10.67 -13.64 25.14
N THR A 181 -11.95 -13.55 24.78
CA THR A 181 -12.37 -13.81 23.41
C THR A 181 -11.95 -12.67 22.47
N THR A 182 -11.77 -12.96 21.19
CA THR A 182 -11.48 -11.95 20.16
C THR A 182 -12.48 -10.78 20.19
N ALA A 183 -13.76 -11.06 20.43
CA ALA A 183 -14.78 -10.01 20.56
C ALA A 183 -14.55 -9.08 21.77
N GLN A 184 -14.07 -9.61 22.88
CA GLN A 184 -13.74 -8.80 24.06
C GLN A 184 -12.50 -7.94 23.83
N LEU A 185 -11.49 -8.46 23.11
CA LEU A 185 -10.30 -7.70 22.72
C LEU A 185 -10.67 -6.55 21.79
N ILE A 186 -11.53 -6.79 20.81
CA ILE A 186 -12.03 -5.73 19.90
C ILE A 186 -12.80 -4.67 20.68
N LYS A 187 -13.67 -5.05 21.62
CA LYS A 187 -14.39 -4.10 22.47
C LYS A 187 -13.42 -3.19 23.23
N LYS A 188 -12.40 -3.74 23.85
CA LYS A 188 -11.35 -2.95 24.53
C LYS A 188 -10.58 -2.04 23.57
N ALA A 189 -10.30 -2.51 22.36
CA ALA A 189 -9.65 -1.71 21.34
C ALA A 189 -10.52 -0.53 20.92
N LEU A 190 -11.82 -0.74 20.73
CA LEU A 190 -12.76 0.33 20.42
C LEU A 190 -12.84 1.38 21.53
N GLU A 191 -12.75 1.00 22.78
CA GLU A 191 -12.75 1.93 23.91
C GLU A 191 -11.56 2.89 23.90
N LYS A 192 -10.44 2.49 23.29
CA LYS A 192 -9.25 3.35 23.12
C LYS A 192 -9.41 4.39 22.01
N LEU A 193 -10.32 4.18 21.06
CA LEU A 193 -10.55 5.10 19.93
C LEU A 193 -11.45 6.29 20.34
N PRO A 194 -11.28 7.46 19.70
CA PRO A 194 -12.17 8.62 19.91
C PRO A 194 -13.63 8.26 19.65
N ALA A 195 -14.53 8.74 20.50
CA ALA A 195 -15.97 8.45 20.40
C ALA A 195 -16.56 8.81 19.03
N LYS A 196 -16.19 9.97 18.47
CA LYS A 196 -16.63 10.39 17.13
C LYS A 196 -16.26 9.38 16.03
N LEU A 197 -15.09 8.76 16.15
CA LEU A 197 -14.63 7.77 15.17
C LEU A 197 -15.34 6.43 15.34
N ARG A 198 -15.62 6.01 16.58
CA ARG A 198 -16.37 4.77 16.86
C ARG A 198 -17.76 4.78 16.24
N GLU A 199 -18.40 5.95 16.23
CA GLU A 199 -19.76 6.15 15.71
C GLU A 199 -19.79 6.52 14.22
N SER A 200 -18.63 6.71 13.55
CA SER A 200 -18.58 7.14 12.14
C SER A 200 -19.04 6.05 11.15
N GLY A 201 -18.97 4.79 11.55
CA GLY A 201 -19.25 3.66 10.66
C GLY A 201 -18.12 3.32 9.66
N ASP A 202 -17.00 4.07 9.70
CA ASP A 202 -15.88 3.90 8.76
C ASP A 202 -14.83 2.90 9.26
N LEU A 203 -14.95 2.48 10.52
CA LEU A 203 -14.01 1.53 11.11
C LEU A 203 -14.18 0.13 10.55
N ILE A 204 -13.05 -0.50 10.29
CA ILE A 204 -12.96 -1.90 9.90
C ILE A 204 -11.94 -2.63 10.78
N ALA A 205 -12.06 -3.94 10.84
CA ALA A 205 -11.07 -4.83 11.43
C ALA A 205 -10.30 -5.53 10.31
N ILE A 206 -9.02 -5.21 10.13
CA ILE A 206 -8.12 -5.98 9.27
C ILE A 206 -7.59 -7.12 10.13
N CYS A 207 -7.93 -8.34 9.77
CA CYS A 207 -7.63 -9.53 10.56
C CYS A 207 -6.60 -10.41 9.88
N GLY A 208 -5.68 -10.92 10.68
CA GLY A 208 -4.76 -11.96 10.27
C GLY A 208 -5.45 -13.29 9.99
N ARG A 209 -4.78 -14.17 9.24
CA ARG A 209 -5.37 -15.45 8.81
C ARG A 209 -5.75 -16.32 10.00
N ASN A 210 -4.87 -16.45 11.00
CA ASN A 210 -5.11 -17.32 12.16
C ASN A 210 -6.29 -16.84 13.03
N VAL A 211 -6.52 -15.52 13.03
CA VAL A 211 -7.65 -14.91 13.74
C VAL A 211 -8.97 -15.23 13.04
N LEU A 212 -8.96 -15.26 11.72
CA LEU A 212 -10.16 -15.55 10.93
C LEU A 212 -10.51 -17.03 10.93
N ASP A 213 -9.52 -17.92 10.89
CA ASP A 213 -9.75 -19.37 10.87
C ASP A 213 -10.54 -19.86 12.10
N GLY A 214 -10.34 -19.23 13.27
CA GLY A 214 -11.15 -19.48 14.47
C GLY A 214 -12.56 -18.85 14.45
N ALA A 215 -12.82 -17.91 13.54
CA ALA A 215 -14.08 -17.16 13.42
C ALA A 215 -14.89 -17.54 12.19
N PHE A 216 -14.44 -18.50 11.38
CA PHE A 216 -15.14 -18.93 10.17
C PHE A 216 -16.45 -19.65 10.48
N ILE A 217 -17.52 -18.90 10.56
CA ILE A 217 -18.86 -19.42 10.36
C ILE A 217 -19.09 -19.44 8.84
N GLN A 218 -19.51 -20.62 8.35
CA GLN A 218 -19.80 -20.87 6.94
C GLN A 218 -20.59 -19.72 6.30
N LEU A 219 -19.98 -19.07 5.31
CA LEU A 219 -20.66 -18.10 4.47
C LEU A 219 -21.20 -18.78 3.23
N GLU A 220 -22.50 -18.64 3.00
CA GLU A 220 -23.07 -18.85 1.68
C GLU A 220 -22.50 -17.80 0.71
N PRO A 221 -22.12 -18.19 -0.52
CA PRO A 221 -21.53 -17.27 -1.50
C PRO A 221 -22.59 -16.31 -2.02
N LYS A 222 -22.76 -15.16 -1.39
CA LYS A 222 -23.53 -14.06 -1.95
C LYS A 222 -22.64 -13.17 -2.82
N GLN A 223 -22.73 -13.44 -4.13
CA GLN A 223 -22.37 -12.58 -5.26
C GLN A 223 -20.98 -11.92 -5.23
N LEU A 224 -20.05 -12.63 -5.85
CA LEU A 224 -18.83 -12.08 -6.45
C LEU A 224 -19.21 -11.06 -7.53
N ASN A 225 -18.97 -9.79 -7.28
CA ASN A 225 -18.88 -8.82 -8.36
C ASN A 225 -17.52 -9.00 -9.05
N ALA A 226 -17.54 -9.71 -10.17
CA ALA A 226 -16.39 -10.17 -10.95
C ALA A 226 -15.70 -9.05 -11.76
N GLN A 227 -15.62 -7.81 -11.28
CA GLN A 227 -15.02 -6.74 -12.06
C GLN A 227 -13.56 -6.39 -11.72
N ASN A 228 -12.98 -6.85 -10.61
CA ASN A 228 -11.61 -6.48 -10.25
C ASN A 228 -10.73 -7.61 -9.68
N GLY A 229 -11.04 -8.86 -9.92
CA GLY A 229 -10.10 -9.97 -9.67
C GLY A 229 -9.57 -10.14 -8.23
N VAL A 230 -10.30 -9.67 -7.23
CA VAL A 230 -9.81 -9.58 -5.87
C VAL A 230 -10.79 -10.18 -4.90
N LEU A 231 -10.36 -11.25 -4.29
CA LEU A 231 -10.98 -11.84 -3.10
C LEU A 231 -10.66 -11.02 -1.85
N LEU A 232 -11.26 -9.86 -1.71
CA LEU A 232 -11.55 -9.34 -0.38
C LEU A 232 -12.78 -10.10 0.09
N THR A 233 -12.57 -11.20 0.75
CA THR A 233 -13.64 -11.88 1.44
C THR A 233 -14.07 -10.97 2.57
N ALA A 234 -15.07 -10.11 2.31
CA ALA A 234 -15.73 -9.33 3.34
C ALA A 234 -16.46 -10.33 4.21
N GLN A 235 -15.82 -10.80 5.24
CA GLN A 235 -16.39 -11.74 6.18
C GLN A 235 -16.79 -11.02 7.43
N ASN A 236 -18.00 -11.30 7.80
CA ASN A 236 -18.62 -11.23 9.11
C ASN A 236 -18.21 -10.08 10.05
N LEU A 237 -19.18 -9.65 10.79
CA LEU A 237 -18.98 -8.72 11.90
C LEU A 237 -18.22 -9.40 13.00
N ILE A 238 -17.01 -8.95 13.28
CA ILE A 238 -16.25 -9.32 14.46
C ILE A 238 -16.35 -8.16 15.46
N GLY A 239 -16.95 -8.40 16.62
CA GLY A 239 -17.15 -7.36 17.62
C GLY A 239 -17.96 -6.14 17.13
N GLY A 240 -18.84 -6.33 16.14
CA GLY A 240 -19.63 -5.28 15.53
C GLY A 240 -18.95 -4.55 14.35
N LEU A 241 -17.68 -4.85 14.05
CA LEU A 241 -16.92 -4.27 12.95
C LEU A 241 -16.91 -5.21 11.74
N ARG A 242 -16.86 -4.64 10.56
CA ARG A 242 -16.62 -5.36 9.33
C ARG A 242 -15.18 -5.88 9.31
N ALA A 243 -15.01 -7.20 9.24
CA ALA A 243 -13.71 -7.84 9.16
C ALA A 243 -13.29 -8.06 7.71
N ILE A 244 -12.04 -7.75 7.40
CA ILE A 244 -11.43 -8.02 6.09
C ILE A 244 -10.09 -8.75 6.29
N ASN A 245 -9.76 -9.65 5.36
CA ASN A 245 -8.43 -10.21 5.24
C ASN A 245 -7.68 -9.45 4.14
N VAL A 246 -6.44 -9.12 4.41
CA VAL A 246 -5.57 -8.40 3.49
C VAL A 246 -4.31 -9.24 3.25
N PRO A 247 -3.85 -9.36 1.99
CA PRO A 247 -2.59 -10.04 1.68
C PRO A 247 -1.43 -9.49 2.52
N PHE A 248 -0.56 -10.38 2.96
CA PHE A 248 0.63 -10.07 3.75
C PHE A 248 0.39 -9.48 5.14
N PHE A 249 -0.85 -9.33 5.59
CA PHE A 249 -1.10 -8.88 6.96
C PHE A 249 -0.67 -9.97 7.97
N PRO A 250 -0.02 -9.60 9.10
CA PRO A 250 0.44 -10.56 10.10
C PRO A 250 -0.66 -11.48 10.61
N ALA A 251 -0.36 -12.80 10.63
CA ALA A 251 -1.38 -13.84 10.83
C ALA A 251 -2.10 -13.75 12.17
N ASP A 252 -1.37 -13.31 13.23
CA ASP A 252 -1.83 -13.31 14.62
C ASP A 252 -2.18 -11.92 15.14
N SER A 253 -2.59 -11.02 14.24
CA SER A 253 -2.88 -9.61 14.59
C SER A 253 -4.24 -9.16 14.07
N ILE A 254 -4.80 -8.12 14.71
CA ILE A 254 -5.97 -7.38 14.23
C ILE A 254 -5.62 -5.89 14.25
N LEU A 255 -5.86 -5.21 13.14
CA LEU A 255 -5.77 -3.76 13.05
C LEU A 255 -7.18 -3.16 12.92
N ILE A 256 -7.56 -2.32 13.88
CA ILE A 256 -8.82 -1.57 13.84
C ILE A 256 -8.51 -0.14 13.42
N THR A 257 -8.97 0.24 12.24
CA THR A 257 -8.79 1.58 11.68
C THR A 257 -9.75 1.81 10.52
N SER A 258 -9.79 3.01 9.94
CA SER A 258 -10.40 3.24 8.63
C SER A 258 -9.38 2.98 7.52
N LEU A 259 -9.82 2.49 6.36
CA LEU A 259 -8.91 2.28 5.21
C LEU A 259 -8.23 3.57 4.75
N SER A 260 -8.94 4.69 4.87
CA SER A 260 -8.41 6.02 4.54
C SER A 260 -7.27 6.49 5.45
N ASN A 261 -7.11 5.87 6.63
CA ASN A 261 -6.05 6.19 7.57
C ASN A 261 -4.70 5.56 7.20
N LEU A 262 -4.72 4.49 6.41
CA LEU A 262 -3.51 3.91 5.83
C LEU A 262 -3.18 4.63 4.53
N ALA A 263 -1.96 5.13 4.40
CA ALA A 263 -1.56 5.90 3.25
C ALA A 263 -0.21 5.48 2.67
N ILE A 264 -0.09 5.61 1.34
CA ILE A 264 1.18 5.59 0.62
C ILE A 264 1.38 6.96 -0.02
N TYR A 265 2.49 7.59 0.28
CA TYR A 265 2.89 8.83 -0.35
C TYR A 265 3.96 8.54 -1.40
N LEU A 266 3.68 8.93 -2.64
CA LEU A 266 4.57 8.77 -3.78
C LEU A 266 5.10 10.13 -4.19
N LYS A 267 6.41 10.25 -4.33
CA LYS A 267 7.03 11.50 -4.78
C LYS A 267 6.81 11.70 -6.27
N GLN A 268 6.23 12.86 -6.65
CA GLN A 268 5.99 13.22 -8.04
C GLN A 268 7.29 13.39 -8.83
N ASN A 269 7.24 13.08 -10.11
CA ASN A 269 8.35 13.23 -11.06
C ASN A 269 9.64 12.48 -10.66
N THR A 270 9.49 11.36 -9.94
CA THR A 270 10.64 10.55 -9.51
C THR A 270 10.57 9.10 -9.97
N ALA A 271 9.44 8.67 -10.49
CA ALA A 271 9.33 7.33 -11.09
C ALA A 271 10.18 7.27 -12.37
N ARG A 272 11.01 6.23 -12.49
CA ARG A 272 11.94 6.05 -13.59
C ARG A 272 11.89 4.61 -14.09
N LEU A 273 12.06 4.47 -15.39
CA LEU A 273 12.11 3.17 -16.04
C LEU A 273 13.21 3.22 -17.11
N PHE A 274 14.22 2.38 -16.99
CA PHE A 274 15.34 2.31 -17.92
C PHE A 274 15.44 0.92 -18.52
N PHE A 275 15.81 0.86 -19.78
CA PHE A 275 16.12 -0.38 -20.48
C PHE A 275 17.59 -0.38 -20.89
N LYS A 276 18.28 -1.46 -20.61
CA LYS A 276 19.64 -1.68 -21.05
C LYS A 276 19.74 -3.03 -21.76
N GLN A 277 20.17 -3.02 -23.01
CA GLN A 277 20.55 -4.26 -23.67
C GLN A 277 21.94 -4.70 -23.19
N GLU A 278 22.05 -5.98 -22.85
CA GLU A 278 23.32 -6.58 -22.42
C GLU A 278 23.67 -7.74 -23.35
N PRO A 279 24.34 -7.46 -24.51
CA PRO A 279 24.63 -8.47 -25.51
C PRO A 279 25.53 -9.61 -25.02
N ARG A 280 26.36 -9.34 -24.00
CA ARG A 280 27.23 -10.37 -23.42
C ARG A 280 26.46 -11.40 -22.59
N GLU A 281 25.29 -11.05 -22.11
CA GLU A 281 24.43 -11.88 -21.29
C GLU A 281 23.18 -12.36 -22.06
N ASP A 282 23.09 -11.99 -23.36
CA ASP A 282 21.93 -12.24 -24.23
C ASP A 282 20.60 -11.89 -23.52
N SER A 283 20.55 -10.68 -22.95
CA SER A 283 19.42 -10.25 -22.11
C SER A 283 19.14 -8.76 -22.19
N LEU A 284 17.88 -8.40 -21.86
CA LEU A 284 17.43 -7.07 -21.58
C LEU A 284 17.36 -6.86 -20.07
N LYS A 285 17.97 -5.82 -19.56
CA LYS A 285 17.85 -5.38 -18.17
C LYS A 285 16.89 -4.22 -18.08
N ILE A 286 15.93 -4.31 -17.18
CA ILE A 286 14.90 -3.32 -16.91
C ILE A 286 15.11 -2.81 -15.49
N TYR A 287 15.34 -1.51 -15.36
CA TYR A 287 15.54 -0.83 -14.07
C TYR A 287 14.35 0.08 -13.81
N PHE A 288 13.56 -0.29 -12.81
CA PHE A 288 12.37 0.47 -12.44
C PHE A 288 12.50 0.99 -11.02
N SER A 289 12.38 2.30 -10.83
CA SER A 289 12.49 2.92 -9.51
C SER A 289 11.39 3.93 -9.24
N VAL A 290 10.97 4.01 -7.97
CA VAL A 290 10.01 4.99 -7.47
C VAL A 290 10.45 5.46 -6.08
N ARG A 291 9.97 6.64 -5.66
CA ARG A 291 10.17 7.14 -4.29
C ARG A 291 8.84 7.19 -3.57
N PHE A 292 8.81 6.61 -2.37
CA PHE A 292 7.58 6.50 -1.59
C PHE A 292 7.87 6.48 -0.09
N ASP A 293 6.79 6.66 0.70
CA ASP A 293 6.79 6.45 2.15
C ASP A 293 5.43 5.90 2.59
N TYR A 294 5.42 5.16 3.69
CA TYR A 294 4.21 4.68 4.35
C TYR A 294 3.82 5.62 5.48
N LEU A 295 2.54 5.98 5.52
CA LEU A 295 2.02 6.83 6.58
C LEU A 295 0.74 6.28 7.17
N LEU A 296 0.54 6.62 8.45
CA LEU A 296 -0.75 6.67 9.09
C LEU A 296 -1.15 8.14 9.16
N GLU A 297 -2.28 8.50 8.54
CA GLU A 297 -2.76 9.88 8.53
C GLU A 297 -2.98 10.37 9.97
N ASN A 298 -3.46 9.49 10.86
CA ASN A 298 -3.62 9.77 12.28
C ASN A 298 -3.38 8.50 13.12
N TYR A 299 -2.33 8.50 13.93
CA TYR A 299 -2.01 7.38 14.82
C TYR A 299 -3.06 7.12 15.91
N ARG A 300 -3.83 8.15 16.31
CA ARG A 300 -4.92 8.02 17.29
C ARG A 300 -6.17 7.34 16.73
N HIS A 301 -6.25 7.20 15.40
CA HIS A 301 -7.35 6.55 14.70
C HIS A 301 -7.07 5.09 14.37
N ALA A 302 -6.06 4.51 14.99
CA ALA A 302 -5.69 3.12 14.81
C ALA A 302 -5.41 2.45 16.14
N VAL A 303 -5.84 1.19 16.28
CA VAL A 303 -5.48 0.31 17.40
C VAL A 303 -5.03 -1.02 16.81
N LEU A 304 -3.84 -1.45 17.20
CA LEU A 304 -3.30 -2.76 16.84
C LEU A 304 -3.51 -3.72 18.02
N ILE A 305 -4.08 -4.88 17.75
CA ILE A 305 -4.09 -6.03 18.67
C ILE A 305 -3.07 -7.02 18.13
N ASP A 306 -2.07 -7.33 18.93
CA ASP A 306 -0.93 -8.15 18.53
C ASP A 306 -0.86 -9.43 19.38
N ASN A 307 -0.18 -10.46 18.86
CA ASN A 307 0.02 -11.75 19.56
C ASN A 307 -1.30 -12.42 20.00
N ILE A 308 -2.26 -12.50 19.10
CA ILE A 308 -3.50 -13.25 19.33
C ILE A 308 -3.15 -14.74 19.16
N GLU A 309 -3.03 -15.45 20.25
CA GLU A 309 -2.90 -16.92 20.22
C GLU A 309 -4.17 -17.49 19.57
N GLY A 310 -3.99 -18.27 18.50
CA GLY A 310 -5.09 -18.94 17.84
C GLY A 310 -5.84 -19.78 18.87
N GLN A 311 -7.11 -19.50 19.07
CA GLN A 311 -7.99 -20.41 19.83
C GLN A 311 -8.15 -21.67 18.97
N ALA A 312 -7.39 -22.72 19.36
CA ALA A 312 -7.52 -24.05 18.81
C ALA A 312 -8.92 -24.64 19.13
#